data_ab54f5af70f45eca0378ce3705a83347
#
_entry.id   ab54f5af70f45eca0378ce3705a83347
#
_cell.length_a   1.000
_cell.length_b   1.000
_cell.length_c   1.000
_cell.angle_alpha   90.00
_cell.angle_beta   90.00
_cell.angle_gamma   90.00
#
_symmetry.space_group_name_H-M   'P 1'
#
loop_
_entity.id
_entity.type
_entity.pdbx_description
1 polymer ?
#
loop_
_entity_poly.entity_id
_entity_poly.type
_entity_poly.pdbx_seq_one_letter_code
_entity_poly.pdbx_strand_id
1 'polypeptide(L)'
;VDPPQITVPSGTRNPDSVRWVLNYIYNKDHFFDNIDITDERLVRTPLLQSRLDAFFRNVVIQSADSINNEIDKLISKTKNNYKVFQFVSVYLFNHFRTSEIMGHDAVVVKLADDIYLSGKADWITEEFREDLRKQVDRLRPNLLGIKGQNLIMDSYTGMFVSLYDIEKDFTILYFWEPDCGFCGEATPKLKEYYDRSKDLGVEVFSVCTGSDKAKWQKY
;
A
#
# COMPACT_ATOMS: atom_id res chain seq x y z
N VAL A 1 9.75 -12.71 -26.21
CA VAL A 1 10.34 -14.06 -26.17
C VAL A 1 9.22 -14.99 -25.76
N ASP A 2 8.88 -15.94 -26.61
CA ASP A 2 7.87 -16.95 -26.26
C ASP A 2 8.39 -17.75 -25.07
N PRO A 3 7.57 -18.00 -24.06
CA PRO A 3 7.99 -18.78 -22.90
C PRO A 3 8.35 -20.19 -23.35
N PRO A 4 9.40 -20.81 -22.82
CA PRO A 4 9.73 -22.17 -23.11
C PRO A 4 8.54 -23.08 -22.76
N GLN A 5 8.41 -24.20 -23.47
CA GLN A 5 7.41 -25.21 -23.11
C GLN A 5 7.69 -25.71 -21.69
N ILE A 6 6.89 -25.24 -20.74
CA ILE A 6 7.06 -25.59 -19.33
C ILE A 6 6.47 -26.97 -19.10
N THR A 7 7.33 -27.91 -18.74
CA THR A 7 6.95 -29.28 -18.39
C THR A 7 6.46 -29.30 -16.94
N VAL A 8 5.20 -29.67 -16.76
CA VAL A 8 4.62 -29.83 -15.41
C VAL A 8 4.98 -31.25 -14.92
N PRO A 9 5.44 -31.41 -13.65
CA PRO A 9 5.75 -32.71 -13.08
C PRO A 9 4.56 -33.67 -13.16
N SER A 10 4.82 -34.94 -13.47
CA SER A 10 3.81 -35.99 -13.51
C SER A 10 3.23 -36.21 -12.10
N GLY A 11 1.91 -36.38 -12.00
CA GLY A 11 1.20 -36.54 -10.72
C GLY A 11 0.75 -35.22 -10.04
N THR A 12 0.92 -34.07 -10.69
CA THR A 12 0.43 -32.79 -10.19
C THR A 12 -1.09 -32.78 -10.12
N ARG A 13 -1.66 -32.43 -8.96
CA ARG A 13 -3.13 -32.42 -8.71
C ARG A 13 -3.88 -31.41 -9.61
N ASN A 14 -3.25 -30.29 -9.97
CA ASN A 14 -3.80 -29.29 -10.89
C ASN A 14 -2.70 -28.80 -11.85
N PRO A 15 -2.49 -29.51 -13.00
CA PRO A 15 -1.42 -29.18 -13.95
C PRO A 15 -1.54 -27.79 -14.57
N ASP A 16 -2.76 -27.31 -14.83
CA ASP A 16 -2.98 -26.02 -15.48
C ASP A 16 -2.65 -24.86 -14.56
N SER A 17 -2.99 -24.97 -13.27
CA SER A 17 -2.61 -23.98 -12.27
C SER A 17 -1.10 -23.90 -12.10
N VAL A 18 -0.41 -25.04 -12.05
CA VAL A 18 1.05 -25.08 -11.95
C VAL A 18 1.70 -24.49 -13.21
N ARG A 19 1.21 -24.84 -14.39
CA ARG A 19 1.70 -24.28 -15.66
C ARG A 19 1.52 -22.77 -15.71
N TRP A 20 0.37 -22.26 -15.26
CA TRP A 20 0.11 -20.83 -15.19
C TRP A 20 1.11 -20.11 -14.26
N VAL A 21 1.33 -20.64 -13.05
CA VAL A 21 2.30 -20.08 -12.08
C VAL A 21 3.71 -20.06 -12.66
N LEU A 22 4.16 -21.15 -13.26
CA LEU A 22 5.50 -21.25 -13.86
C LEU A 22 5.67 -20.28 -15.03
N ASN A 23 4.67 -20.14 -15.90
CA ASN A 23 4.65 -19.15 -16.97
C ASN A 23 4.68 -17.72 -16.43
N TYR A 24 3.92 -17.44 -15.38
CA TYR A 24 3.91 -16.15 -14.72
C TYR A 24 5.30 -15.80 -14.17
N ILE A 25 5.93 -16.71 -13.43
CA ILE A 25 7.27 -16.52 -12.86
C ILE A 25 8.27 -16.27 -14.00
N TYR A 26 8.25 -17.11 -15.03
CA TYR A 26 9.13 -16.96 -16.20
C TYR A 26 8.97 -15.58 -16.84
N ASN A 27 7.76 -15.20 -17.22
CA ASN A 27 7.49 -13.92 -17.88
C ASN A 27 7.90 -12.72 -17.01
N LYS A 28 7.68 -12.80 -15.70
CA LYS A 28 8.07 -11.76 -14.75
C LYS A 28 9.60 -11.64 -14.69
N ASP A 29 10.31 -12.73 -14.51
CA ASP A 29 11.77 -12.73 -14.35
C ASP A 29 12.50 -12.30 -15.63
N HIS A 30 11.91 -12.59 -16.81
CA HIS A 30 12.43 -12.25 -18.14
C HIS A 30 11.86 -10.95 -18.74
N PHE A 31 11.07 -10.18 -17.96
CA PHE A 31 10.39 -8.99 -18.48
C PHE A 31 11.35 -7.92 -19.01
N PHE A 32 12.54 -7.81 -18.44
CA PHE A 32 13.54 -6.82 -18.81
C PHE A 32 14.67 -7.36 -19.72
N ASP A 33 14.62 -8.61 -20.19
CA ASP A 33 15.73 -9.23 -20.95
C ASP A 33 16.08 -8.49 -22.27
N ASN A 34 15.12 -7.78 -22.86
CA ASN A 34 15.34 -7.04 -24.11
C ASN A 34 15.78 -5.58 -23.90
N ILE A 35 16.07 -5.19 -22.65
CA ILE A 35 16.48 -3.84 -22.32
C ILE A 35 17.53 -3.87 -21.21
N ASP A 36 18.66 -3.24 -21.45
CA ASP A 36 19.65 -3.04 -20.38
C ASP A 36 19.21 -1.88 -19.49
N ILE A 37 18.49 -2.21 -18.41
CA ILE A 37 17.98 -1.21 -17.46
C ILE A 37 19.10 -0.43 -16.75
N THR A 38 20.36 -0.81 -16.90
CA THR A 38 21.51 -0.10 -16.31
C THR A 38 22.09 0.96 -17.26
N ASP A 39 21.61 1.01 -18.52
CA ASP A 39 22.06 2.01 -19.49
C ASP A 39 21.51 3.41 -19.16
N GLU A 40 22.42 4.33 -18.80
CA GLU A 40 22.03 5.70 -18.44
C GLU A 40 21.35 6.50 -19.57
N ARG A 41 21.52 6.07 -20.83
CA ARG A 41 20.85 6.72 -21.98
C ARG A 41 19.34 6.58 -21.91
N LEU A 42 18.84 5.50 -21.29
CA LEU A 42 17.42 5.22 -21.12
C LEU A 42 16.71 6.26 -20.24
N VAL A 43 17.43 6.88 -19.29
CA VAL A 43 16.89 7.93 -18.42
C VAL A 43 16.43 9.15 -19.21
N ARG A 44 16.99 9.37 -20.42
CA ARG A 44 16.64 10.48 -21.33
C ARG A 44 15.53 10.13 -22.32
N THR A 45 14.95 8.94 -22.19
CA THR A 45 13.91 8.43 -23.09
C THR A 45 12.68 8.02 -22.30
N PRO A 46 11.48 7.99 -22.90
CA PRO A 46 10.29 7.49 -22.22
C PRO A 46 10.30 5.95 -22.04
N LEU A 47 11.26 5.24 -22.65
CA LEU A 47 11.26 3.77 -22.67
C LEU A 47 11.37 3.16 -21.29
N LEU A 48 12.28 3.64 -20.45
CA LEU A 48 12.50 3.10 -19.11
C LEU A 48 11.25 3.29 -18.25
N GLN A 49 10.70 4.50 -18.25
CA GLN A 49 9.47 4.77 -17.48
C GLN A 49 8.31 3.91 -17.97
N SER A 50 8.03 3.87 -19.27
CA SER A 50 6.95 3.07 -19.83
C SER A 50 7.11 1.57 -19.52
N ARG A 51 8.36 1.09 -19.48
CA ARG A 51 8.64 -0.30 -19.14
C ARG A 51 8.42 -0.59 -17.66
N LEU A 52 8.82 0.33 -16.77
CA LEU A 52 8.54 0.23 -15.35
C LEU A 52 7.03 0.30 -15.05
N ASP A 53 6.30 1.23 -15.71
CA ASP A 53 4.84 1.31 -15.60
C ASP A 53 4.17 -0.01 -16.01
N ALA A 54 4.55 -0.57 -17.15
CA ALA A 54 4.00 -1.83 -17.63
C ALA A 54 4.31 -2.99 -16.67
N PHE A 55 5.51 -3.03 -16.09
CA PHE A 55 5.92 -4.05 -15.14
C PHE A 55 5.10 -4.01 -13.86
N PHE A 56 5.07 -2.85 -13.19
CA PHE A 56 4.40 -2.73 -11.89
C PHE A 56 2.87 -2.75 -12.00
N ARG A 57 2.28 -2.28 -13.10
CA ARG A 57 0.82 -2.29 -13.27
C ARG A 57 0.27 -3.62 -13.74
N ASN A 58 0.99 -4.34 -14.63
CA ASN A 58 0.42 -5.47 -15.36
C ASN A 58 1.08 -6.81 -15.04
N VAL A 59 2.28 -6.81 -14.46
CA VAL A 59 3.07 -8.03 -14.27
C VAL A 59 3.22 -8.38 -12.79
N VAL A 60 3.52 -7.41 -11.94
CA VAL A 60 3.74 -7.66 -10.51
C VAL A 60 2.39 -7.82 -9.78
N ILE A 61 2.28 -8.83 -8.91
CA ILE A 61 1.12 -8.99 -8.03
C ILE A 61 1.03 -7.76 -7.12
N GLN A 62 -0.18 -7.17 -7.03
CA GLN A 62 -0.43 -5.91 -6.32
C GLN A 62 -0.50 -6.11 -4.78
N SER A 63 0.48 -6.80 -4.22
CA SER A 63 0.71 -6.89 -2.77
C SER A 63 2.03 -6.22 -2.43
N ALA A 64 2.10 -5.57 -1.26
CA ALA A 64 3.29 -4.86 -0.82
C ALA A 64 4.54 -5.77 -0.84
N ASP A 65 4.42 -7.03 -0.39
CA ASP A 65 5.54 -7.97 -0.36
C ASP A 65 6.05 -8.30 -1.76
N SER A 66 5.14 -8.58 -2.71
CA SER A 66 5.54 -8.88 -4.10
C SER A 66 6.20 -7.68 -4.77
N ILE A 67 5.63 -6.50 -4.57
CA ILE A 67 6.18 -5.25 -5.12
C ILE A 67 7.56 -4.96 -4.51
N ASN A 68 7.69 -5.05 -3.19
CA ASN A 68 8.94 -4.80 -2.48
C ASN A 68 10.06 -5.74 -2.94
N ASN A 69 9.75 -7.02 -3.15
CA ASN A 69 10.72 -7.99 -3.69
C ASN A 69 11.22 -7.59 -5.08
N GLU A 70 10.36 -7.13 -5.96
CA GLU A 70 10.77 -6.69 -7.30
C GLU A 70 11.50 -5.34 -7.28
N ILE A 71 11.14 -4.42 -6.37
CA ILE A 71 11.87 -3.19 -6.11
C ILE A 71 13.30 -3.49 -5.67
N ASP A 72 13.50 -4.40 -4.73
CA ASP A 72 14.83 -4.77 -4.23
C ASP A 72 15.72 -5.33 -5.36
N LYS A 73 15.17 -6.14 -6.25
CA LYS A 73 15.88 -6.64 -7.43
C LYS A 73 16.28 -5.50 -8.37
N LEU A 74 15.35 -4.57 -8.67
CA LEU A 74 15.62 -3.43 -9.56
C LEU A 74 16.67 -2.49 -8.96
N ILE A 75 16.53 -2.12 -7.70
CA ILE A 75 17.49 -1.26 -7.00
C ILE A 75 18.87 -1.92 -6.93
N SER A 76 18.93 -3.23 -6.68
CA SER A 76 20.20 -3.96 -6.70
C SER A 76 20.89 -3.93 -8.06
N LYS A 77 20.13 -4.04 -9.15
CA LYS A 77 20.66 -3.98 -10.53
C LYS A 77 21.16 -2.57 -10.90
N THR A 78 20.48 -1.53 -10.41
CA THR A 78 20.74 -0.13 -10.83
C THR A 78 21.73 0.63 -9.93
N LYS A 79 22.02 0.14 -8.72
CA LYS A 79 22.83 0.82 -7.68
C LYS A 79 24.23 1.26 -8.15
N ASN A 80 24.82 0.60 -9.14
CA ASN A 80 26.16 0.93 -9.65
C ASN A 80 26.15 2.05 -10.71
N ASN A 81 24.99 2.47 -11.19
CA ASN A 81 24.82 3.61 -12.07
C ASN A 81 23.96 4.68 -11.38
N TYR A 82 24.59 5.74 -10.91
CA TYR A 82 23.95 6.79 -10.12
C TYR A 82 22.73 7.40 -10.80
N LYS A 83 22.81 7.72 -12.10
CA LYS A 83 21.71 8.37 -12.82
C LYS A 83 20.50 7.46 -12.94
N VAL A 84 20.74 6.18 -13.23
CA VAL A 84 19.67 5.19 -13.35
C VAL A 84 19.09 4.88 -11.98
N PHE A 85 19.93 4.71 -10.95
CA PHE A 85 19.49 4.51 -9.58
C PHE A 85 18.59 5.66 -9.11
N GLN A 86 19.03 6.91 -9.30
CA GLN A 86 18.24 8.09 -8.96
C GLN A 86 16.89 8.10 -9.69
N PHE A 87 16.91 7.91 -11.01
CA PHE A 87 15.69 7.89 -11.83
C PHE A 87 14.70 6.82 -11.37
N VAL A 88 15.17 5.59 -11.20
CA VAL A 88 14.32 4.45 -10.79
C VAL A 88 13.77 4.69 -9.39
N SER A 89 14.59 5.19 -8.46
CA SER A 89 14.16 5.50 -7.08
C SER A 89 13.08 6.57 -7.05
N VAL A 90 13.26 7.66 -7.78
CA VAL A 90 12.28 8.76 -7.87
C VAL A 90 10.99 8.29 -8.56
N TYR A 91 11.12 7.53 -9.65
CA TYR A 91 9.97 6.96 -10.34
C TYR A 91 9.14 6.07 -9.40
N LEU A 92 9.78 5.08 -8.75
CA LEU A 92 9.10 4.14 -7.87
C LEU A 92 8.41 4.84 -6.71
N PHE A 93 9.11 5.77 -6.06
CA PHE A 93 8.55 6.53 -4.95
C PHE A 93 7.30 7.32 -5.36
N ASN A 94 7.36 8.05 -6.49
CA ASN A 94 6.22 8.81 -6.97
C ASN A 94 5.06 7.91 -7.42
N HIS A 95 5.36 6.79 -8.10
CA HIS A 95 4.36 5.84 -8.56
C HIS A 95 3.53 5.27 -7.40
N PHE A 96 4.19 4.80 -6.33
CA PHE A 96 3.49 4.20 -5.19
C PHE A 96 2.89 5.24 -4.25
N ARG A 97 3.50 6.42 -4.10
CA ARG A 97 2.96 7.51 -3.29
C ARG A 97 1.61 8.04 -3.80
N THR A 98 1.38 7.97 -5.11
CA THR A 98 0.11 8.40 -5.73
C THR A 98 -0.86 7.25 -5.94
N SER A 99 -0.54 6.05 -5.49
CA SER A 99 -1.39 4.88 -5.66
C SER A 99 -2.58 4.92 -4.70
N GLU A 100 -3.75 4.56 -5.23
CA GLU A 100 -4.99 4.40 -4.46
C GLU A 100 -5.21 2.94 -4.00
N ILE A 101 -4.27 2.04 -4.28
CA ILE A 101 -4.37 0.63 -3.89
C ILE A 101 -3.98 0.49 -2.42
N MET A 102 -4.88 -0.09 -1.62
CA MET A 102 -4.65 -0.36 -0.21
C MET A 102 -3.41 -1.24 -0.01
N GLY A 103 -2.53 -0.84 0.92
CA GLY A 103 -1.28 -1.54 1.23
C GLY A 103 -0.06 -1.04 0.46
N HIS A 104 -0.22 -0.19 -0.58
CA HIS A 104 0.92 0.43 -1.27
C HIS A 104 1.65 1.48 -0.42
N ASP A 105 1.04 1.97 0.64
CA ASP A 105 1.68 2.77 1.69
C ASP A 105 2.87 2.05 2.34
N ALA A 106 2.81 0.73 2.53
CA ALA A 106 3.95 -0.06 2.99
C ALA A 106 5.14 -0.02 2.02
N VAL A 107 4.86 0.05 0.71
CA VAL A 107 5.91 0.21 -0.32
C VAL A 107 6.55 1.60 -0.23
N VAL A 108 5.73 2.64 -0.01
CA VAL A 108 6.23 4.02 0.18
C VAL A 108 7.12 4.11 1.41
N VAL A 109 6.69 3.51 2.53
CA VAL A 109 7.48 3.47 3.77
C VAL A 109 8.82 2.77 3.55
N LYS A 110 8.83 1.59 2.90
CA LYS A 110 10.08 0.87 2.59
C LYS A 110 11.01 1.67 1.70
N LEU A 111 10.50 2.27 0.61
CA LEU A 111 11.32 3.10 -0.29
C LEU A 111 11.90 4.31 0.44
N ALA A 112 11.10 4.96 1.31
CA ALA A 112 11.56 6.06 2.12
C ALA A 112 12.71 5.63 3.04
N ASP A 113 12.56 4.53 3.77
CA ASP A 113 13.58 4.03 4.69
C ASP A 113 14.85 3.59 3.97
N ASP A 114 14.71 2.78 2.92
CA ASP A 114 15.84 2.12 2.28
C ASP A 114 16.67 3.08 1.41
N ILE A 115 16.08 4.16 0.92
CA ILE A 115 16.70 5.06 -0.05
C ILE A 115 16.83 6.50 0.48
N TYR A 116 15.71 7.11 0.85
CA TYR A 116 15.66 8.55 1.15
C TYR A 116 16.17 8.88 2.56
N LEU A 117 15.73 8.12 3.55
CA LEU A 117 16.08 8.33 4.96
C LEU A 117 17.40 7.63 5.35
N SER A 118 17.85 6.65 4.57
CA SER A 118 19.13 5.95 4.76
C SER A 118 20.36 6.76 4.34
N GLY A 119 20.16 7.92 3.69
CA GLY A 119 21.25 8.74 3.17
C GLY A 119 21.74 8.37 1.77
N LYS A 120 21.15 7.38 1.10
CA LYS A 120 21.49 7.01 -0.29
C LYS A 120 20.98 8.03 -1.32
N ALA A 121 19.92 8.78 -0.98
CA ALA A 121 19.36 9.85 -1.80
C ALA A 121 20.03 11.19 -1.46
N ASP A 122 21.22 11.42 -2.00
CA ASP A 122 21.98 12.66 -1.82
C ASP A 122 21.44 13.83 -2.67
N TRP A 123 20.50 13.57 -3.56
CA TRP A 123 19.83 14.56 -4.41
C TRP A 123 18.64 15.27 -3.75
N ILE A 124 18.28 14.92 -2.51
CA ILE A 124 17.20 15.59 -1.75
C ILE A 124 17.80 16.59 -0.75
N THR A 125 16.99 17.61 -0.42
CA THR A 125 17.34 18.56 0.65
C THR A 125 17.06 17.96 2.03
N GLU A 126 17.72 18.50 3.07
CA GLU A 126 17.46 18.06 4.45
C GLU A 126 16.02 18.40 4.89
N GLU A 127 15.47 19.54 4.45
CA GLU A 127 14.07 19.92 4.69
C GLU A 127 13.11 18.86 4.13
N PHE A 128 13.31 18.43 2.87
CA PHE A 128 12.53 17.35 2.27
C PHE A 128 12.64 16.04 3.06
N ARG A 129 13.85 15.70 3.52
CA ARG A 129 14.11 14.49 4.30
C ARG A 129 13.35 14.49 5.62
N GLU A 130 13.36 15.62 6.34
CA GLU A 130 12.62 15.76 7.60
C GLU A 130 11.11 15.69 7.39
N ASP A 131 10.58 16.34 6.35
CA ASP A 131 9.16 16.29 6.05
C ASP A 131 8.71 14.89 5.60
N LEU A 132 9.54 14.20 4.82
CA LEU A 132 9.31 12.81 4.46
C LEU A 132 9.27 11.91 5.70
N ARG A 133 10.20 12.10 6.65
CA ARG A 133 10.22 11.35 7.91
C ARG A 133 8.91 11.51 8.68
N LYS A 134 8.41 12.75 8.84
CA LYS A 134 7.13 13.02 9.50
C LYS A 134 5.95 12.34 8.79
N GLN A 135 5.95 12.35 7.45
CA GLN A 135 4.92 11.67 6.67
C GLN A 135 4.95 10.16 6.88
N VAL A 136 6.12 9.55 6.79
CA VAL A 136 6.32 8.11 6.96
C VAL A 136 5.96 7.66 8.39
N ASP A 137 6.36 8.44 9.40
CA ASP A 137 6.04 8.13 10.81
C ASP A 137 4.54 8.16 11.11
N ARG A 138 3.76 8.94 10.33
CA ARG A 138 2.28 8.90 10.40
C ARG A 138 1.67 7.70 9.68
N LEU A 139 2.34 7.18 8.64
CA LEU A 139 1.86 6.00 7.91
C LEU A 139 2.12 4.70 8.65
N ARG A 140 3.29 4.55 9.31
CA ARG A 140 3.74 3.31 9.96
C ARG A 140 2.71 2.64 10.86
N PRO A 141 2.06 3.36 11.79
CA PRO A 141 1.09 2.73 12.70
C PRO A 141 -0.21 2.30 12.02
N ASN A 142 -0.43 2.71 10.76
CA ASN A 142 -1.64 2.44 10.00
C ASN A 142 -1.43 1.43 8.86
N LEU A 143 -0.23 0.86 8.73
CA LEU A 143 0.06 -0.15 7.70
C LEU A 143 -0.78 -1.41 7.92
N LEU A 144 -1.13 -2.07 6.81
CA LEU A 144 -1.83 -3.36 6.86
C LEU A 144 -1.04 -4.38 7.70
N GLY A 145 -1.75 -5.13 8.55
CA GLY A 145 -1.16 -6.13 9.44
C GLY A 145 -0.56 -5.56 10.72
N ILE A 146 -0.50 -4.25 10.88
CA ILE A 146 -0.09 -3.62 12.13
C ILE A 146 -1.31 -3.45 13.04
N LYS A 147 -1.13 -3.73 14.34
CA LYS A 147 -2.18 -3.48 15.33
C LYS A 147 -2.44 -1.98 15.39
N GLY A 148 -3.68 -1.57 15.09
CA GLY A 148 -4.09 -0.18 15.16
C GLY A 148 -3.87 0.41 16.56
N GLN A 149 -3.65 1.72 16.63
CA GLN A 149 -3.51 2.40 17.93
C GLN A 149 -4.83 2.40 18.69
N ASN A 150 -4.74 2.27 20.03
CA ASN A 150 -5.93 2.37 20.85
C ASN A 150 -6.51 3.79 20.82
N LEU A 151 -7.81 3.89 20.65
CA LEU A 151 -8.56 5.14 20.77
C LEU A 151 -9.36 5.07 22.07
N ILE A 152 -9.11 6.04 22.97
CA ILE A 152 -9.86 6.20 24.23
C ILE A 152 -10.59 7.54 24.14
N MET A 153 -11.91 7.52 24.16
CA MET A 153 -12.74 8.69 23.88
C MET A 153 -13.97 8.74 24.79
N ASP A 154 -14.53 9.93 24.98
CA ASP A 154 -15.83 10.09 25.62
C ASP A 154 -16.93 9.50 24.74
N SER A 155 -17.77 8.62 25.30
CA SER A 155 -19.01 8.19 24.66
C SER A 155 -20.10 9.25 24.77
N TYR A 156 -21.20 9.03 24.05
CA TYR A 156 -22.39 9.89 24.16
C TYR A 156 -23.00 9.89 25.57
N THR A 157 -22.75 8.86 26.39
CA THR A 157 -23.17 8.75 27.77
C THR A 157 -22.24 9.50 28.75
N GLY A 158 -21.08 10.01 28.27
CA GLY A 158 -20.07 10.67 29.09
C GLY A 158 -19.07 9.69 29.77
N MET A 159 -19.18 8.39 29.51
CA MET A 159 -18.20 7.41 29.96
C MET A 159 -17.07 7.27 28.90
N PHE A 160 -15.85 7.00 29.36
CA PHE A 160 -14.76 6.66 28.46
C PHE A 160 -14.97 5.27 27.86
N VAL A 161 -14.75 5.17 26.57
CA VAL A 161 -14.74 3.91 25.82
C VAL A 161 -13.40 3.74 25.11
N SER A 162 -12.92 2.52 25.04
CA SER A 162 -11.66 2.18 24.41
C SER A 162 -11.91 1.25 23.22
N LEU A 163 -11.25 1.53 22.10
CA LEU A 163 -11.29 0.64 20.92
C LEU A 163 -10.84 -0.79 21.26
N TYR A 164 -9.90 -0.92 22.20
CA TYR A 164 -9.36 -2.22 22.60
C TYR A 164 -10.27 -3.03 23.53
N ASP A 165 -11.34 -2.42 24.06
CA ASP A 165 -12.34 -3.11 24.87
C ASP A 165 -13.38 -3.86 24.01
N ILE A 166 -13.30 -3.71 22.68
CA ILE A 166 -14.18 -4.41 21.77
C ILE A 166 -13.64 -5.83 21.53
N GLU A 167 -14.37 -6.83 22.05
CA GLU A 167 -14.09 -8.25 21.89
C GLU A 167 -14.95 -8.83 20.73
N LYS A 168 -14.64 -8.46 19.49
CA LYS A 168 -15.31 -8.94 18.28
C LYS A 168 -14.29 -9.34 17.23
N ASP A 169 -14.71 -10.22 16.31
CA ASP A 169 -13.83 -10.70 15.23
C ASP A 169 -13.45 -9.56 14.26
N PHE A 170 -14.39 -8.63 14.04
CA PHE A 170 -14.21 -7.48 13.15
C PHE A 170 -14.71 -6.21 13.80
N THR A 171 -13.90 -5.15 13.76
CA THR A 171 -14.29 -3.81 14.21
C THR A 171 -14.19 -2.83 13.04
N ILE A 172 -15.30 -2.19 12.71
CA ILE A 172 -15.35 -1.10 11.72
C ILE A 172 -15.10 0.20 12.46
N LEU A 173 -13.97 0.86 12.15
CA LEU A 173 -13.66 2.19 12.66
C LEU A 173 -14.25 3.23 11.70
N TYR A 174 -15.28 3.97 12.15
CA TYR A 174 -16.01 4.93 11.33
C TYR A 174 -15.81 6.35 11.82
N PHE A 175 -15.12 7.16 11.02
CA PHE A 175 -14.93 8.59 11.30
C PHE A 175 -16.01 9.41 10.58
N TRP A 176 -16.66 10.32 11.30
CA TRP A 176 -17.76 11.11 10.76
C TRP A 176 -17.89 12.48 11.43
N GLU A 177 -18.67 13.36 10.80
CA GLU A 177 -19.04 14.67 11.34
C GLU A 177 -20.53 14.96 11.06
N PRO A 178 -21.24 15.67 11.97
CA PRO A 178 -22.65 16.02 11.76
C PRO A 178 -22.91 16.88 10.51
N ASP A 179 -21.98 17.77 10.17
CA ASP A 179 -22.09 18.69 9.03
C ASP A 179 -21.50 18.12 7.73
N CYS A 180 -21.08 16.87 7.71
CA CYS A 180 -20.54 16.18 6.55
C CYS A 180 -21.67 15.57 5.70
N GLY A 181 -21.92 16.12 4.51
CA GLY A 181 -22.98 15.63 3.61
C GLY A 181 -22.82 14.17 3.21
N PHE A 182 -21.58 13.71 2.94
CA PHE A 182 -21.30 12.30 2.64
C PHE A 182 -21.58 11.39 3.84
N CYS A 183 -21.34 11.86 5.06
CA CYS A 183 -21.64 11.10 6.28
C CYS A 183 -23.15 10.89 6.43
N GLY A 184 -23.95 11.89 6.08
CA GLY A 184 -25.42 11.79 6.08
C GLY A 184 -25.95 10.68 5.18
N GLU A 185 -25.26 10.38 4.06
CA GLU A 185 -25.60 9.28 3.17
C GLU A 185 -25.00 7.93 3.60
N ALA A 186 -23.79 7.96 4.17
CA ALA A 186 -23.05 6.75 4.54
C ALA A 186 -23.56 6.14 5.85
N THR A 187 -23.91 6.96 6.86
CA THR A 187 -24.34 6.49 8.18
C THR A 187 -25.55 5.57 8.15
N PRO A 188 -26.65 5.87 7.41
CA PRO A 188 -27.77 4.95 7.29
C PRO A 188 -27.40 3.59 6.66
N LYS A 189 -26.53 3.61 5.65
CA LYS A 189 -26.05 2.38 4.99
C LYS A 189 -25.20 1.54 5.93
N LEU A 190 -24.31 2.20 6.69
CA LEU A 190 -23.48 1.53 7.71
C LEU A 190 -24.35 0.91 8.79
N LYS A 191 -25.40 1.62 9.24
CA LYS A 191 -26.34 1.10 10.24
C LYS A 191 -27.08 -0.12 9.72
N GLU A 192 -27.59 -0.10 8.48
CA GLU A 192 -28.25 -1.24 7.85
C GLU A 192 -27.28 -2.45 7.76
N TYR A 193 -26.03 -2.22 7.40
CA TYR A 193 -25.01 -3.25 7.38
C TYR A 193 -24.74 -3.82 8.79
N TYR A 194 -24.59 -2.96 9.78
CA TYR A 194 -24.36 -3.35 11.18
C TYR A 194 -25.52 -4.19 11.71
N ASP A 195 -26.76 -3.76 11.50
CA ASP A 195 -27.95 -4.50 11.97
C ASP A 195 -28.02 -5.93 11.41
N ARG A 196 -27.46 -6.18 10.22
CA ARG A 196 -27.36 -7.52 9.62
C ARG A 196 -26.14 -8.32 10.05
N SER A 197 -25.08 -7.68 10.52
CA SER A 197 -23.77 -8.32 10.76
C SER A 197 -23.32 -8.36 12.21
N LYS A 198 -23.97 -7.64 13.13
CA LYS A 198 -23.60 -7.58 14.56
C LYS A 198 -23.57 -8.95 15.24
N ASP A 199 -24.47 -9.86 14.84
CA ASP A 199 -24.53 -11.23 15.37
C ASP A 199 -23.50 -12.17 14.71
N LEU A 200 -22.79 -11.67 13.67
CA LEU A 200 -21.70 -12.36 12.97
C LEU A 200 -20.31 -11.91 13.44
N GLY A 201 -20.21 -11.33 14.63
CA GLY A 201 -18.94 -10.89 15.21
C GLY A 201 -18.44 -9.53 14.71
N VAL A 202 -19.32 -8.70 14.14
CA VAL A 202 -18.97 -7.34 13.69
C VAL A 202 -19.39 -6.30 14.73
N GLU A 203 -18.51 -5.33 15.03
CA GLU A 203 -18.80 -4.14 15.81
C GLU A 203 -18.43 -2.86 15.05
N VAL A 204 -19.08 -1.74 15.38
CA VAL A 204 -18.77 -0.43 14.83
C VAL A 204 -18.30 0.51 15.95
N PHE A 205 -17.05 0.95 15.87
CA PHE A 205 -16.53 2.01 16.71
C PHE A 205 -16.62 3.34 15.95
N SER A 206 -17.63 4.14 16.30
CA SER A 206 -17.96 5.37 15.59
C SER A 206 -17.30 6.58 16.29
N VAL A 207 -16.50 7.33 15.55
CA VAL A 207 -15.72 8.47 16.05
C VAL A 207 -16.21 9.75 15.39
N CYS A 208 -16.81 10.64 16.18
CA CYS A 208 -17.12 11.99 15.71
C CYS A 208 -15.84 12.84 15.74
N THR A 209 -15.42 13.38 14.60
CA THR A 209 -14.26 14.27 14.49
C THR A 209 -14.63 15.75 14.66
N GLY A 210 -15.91 16.06 14.70
CA GLY A 210 -16.41 17.43 14.96
C GLY A 210 -16.24 17.86 16.41
N SER A 211 -15.95 19.14 16.62
CA SER A 211 -15.73 19.73 17.95
C SER A 211 -17.02 20.09 18.70
N ASP A 212 -18.16 20.14 18.03
CA ASP A 212 -19.46 20.53 18.63
C ASP A 212 -20.17 19.33 19.28
N LYS A 213 -19.97 19.17 20.57
CA LYS A 213 -20.54 18.09 21.37
C LYS A 213 -22.08 18.08 21.35
N ALA A 214 -22.73 19.25 21.29
CA ALA A 214 -24.18 19.31 21.26
C ALA A 214 -24.76 18.85 19.92
N LYS A 215 -24.02 19.03 18.82
CA LYS A 215 -24.43 18.55 17.50
C LYS A 215 -24.32 17.03 17.40
N TRP A 216 -23.16 16.44 17.79
CA TRP A 216 -23.00 15.01 17.63
C TRP A 216 -23.90 14.17 18.54
N GLN A 217 -24.32 14.71 19.70
CA GLN A 217 -25.28 14.03 20.58
C GLN A 217 -26.71 13.99 20.01
N LYS A 218 -27.03 14.83 19.04
CA LYS A 218 -28.35 14.86 18.37
C LYS A 218 -28.40 14.00 17.10
N TYR A 219 -27.27 13.61 16.58
CA TYR A 219 -27.15 12.85 15.34
C TYR A 219 -27.23 11.34 15.59
#